data_1548203d66a57a10e16c8233b789e2be
#
_entry.id   1548203d66a57a10e16c8233b789e2be
#
_cell.length_a   1.000
_cell.length_b   1.000
_cell.length_c   1.000
_cell.angle_alpha   90.00
_cell.angle_beta   90.00
_cell.angle_gamma   90.00
#
_symmetry.space_group_name_H-M   'P 1'
#
loop_
_entity.id
_entity.type
_entity.pdbx_description
1 polymer ?
#
loop_
_entity_poly.entity_id
_entity_poly.type
_entity_poly.pdbx_seq_one_letter_code
_entity_poly.pdbx_strand_id
1 'polypeptide(L)'
;MEIRDIRAVLFDMDGTLVDSDAVVDRSWSTWATEYGLSPAEVLAVAHGNPAAATVAQFLPDVSDSERAVAGARVLELECDDVSDVVPTPGAHELIATLERLGLPWAVYTSAPNRLAKVRLEAAGISPSILVTIDDVAHGKPDPEGYLRVAELVGVEIEHCLVVEDTLVGLAAGRASGATTAGLKGVPADIRLPDLHHLVQLFTE
;
A
#
# COMPACT_ATOMS: atom_id res chain seq x y z
N MET A 1 -9.77 -14.87 15.76
CA MET A 1 -10.85 -13.87 15.78
C MET A 1 -11.79 -14.18 14.64
N GLU A 2 -13.10 -14.12 14.86
CA GLU A 2 -14.09 -14.28 13.79
C GLU A 2 -14.28 -12.95 13.06
N ILE A 3 -14.71 -12.97 11.80
CA ILE A 3 -14.96 -11.74 11.02
C ILE A 3 -15.96 -10.79 11.71
N ARG A 4 -16.87 -11.37 12.53
CA ARG A 4 -17.88 -10.63 13.30
C ARG A 4 -17.29 -9.77 14.43
N ASP A 5 -16.04 -10.02 14.83
CA ASP A 5 -15.35 -9.25 15.88
C ASP A 5 -14.63 -8.03 15.30
N ILE A 6 -14.51 -7.95 13.97
CA ILE A 6 -13.88 -6.84 13.26
C ILE A 6 -14.76 -5.59 13.37
N ARG A 7 -14.14 -4.48 13.76
CA ARG A 7 -14.80 -3.17 13.94
C ARG A 7 -14.22 -2.08 13.04
N ALA A 8 -13.08 -2.33 12.38
CA ALA A 8 -12.51 -1.46 11.38
C ALA A 8 -11.67 -2.26 10.39
N VAL A 9 -11.55 -1.76 9.15
CA VAL A 9 -10.67 -2.34 8.14
C VAL A 9 -9.60 -1.33 7.73
N LEU A 10 -8.34 -1.74 7.85
CA LEU A 10 -7.17 -0.94 7.56
C LEU A 10 -6.49 -1.50 6.32
N PHE A 11 -6.49 -0.73 5.26
CA PHE A 11 -5.97 -1.18 3.97
C PHE A 11 -4.56 -0.66 3.72
N ASP A 12 -3.71 -1.50 3.17
CA ASP A 12 -2.66 -1.02 2.30
C ASP A 12 -3.26 -0.44 1.00
N MET A 13 -2.45 0.26 0.21
CA MET A 13 -2.90 0.91 -1.02
C MET A 13 -2.51 0.12 -2.27
N ASP A 14 -1.22 0.11 -2.62
CA ASP A 14 -0.71 -0.42 -3.88
C ASP A 14 -0.71 -1.95 -3.87
N GLY A 15 -1.37 -2.57 -4.85
CA GLY A 15 -1.57 -4.02 -4.90
C GLY A 15 -2.71 -4.52 -4.01
N THR A 16 -3.27 -3.66 -3.15
CA THR A 16 -4.39 -3.96 -2.25
C THR A 16 -5.68 -3.29 -2.70
N LEU A 17 -5.79 -1.97 -2.65
CA LEU A 17 -6.94 -1.21 -3.15
C LEU A 17 -6.74 -0.72 -4.59
N VAL A 18 -5.52 -0.49 -4.98
CA VAL A 18 -5.11 0.12 -6.25
C VAL A 18 -4.15 -0.82 -6.98
N ASP A 19 -4.45 -1.12 -8.23
CA ASP A 19 -3.51 -1.77 -9.14
C ASP A 19 -2.69 -0.69 -9.85
N SER A 20 -1.40 -0.60 -9.50
CA SER A 20 -0.42 0.34 -10.02
C SER A 20 0.77 -0.36 -10.67
N ASP A 21 0.76 -1.68 -10.81
CA ASP A 21 1.92 -2.47 -11.25
C ASP A 21 2.47 -1.99 -12.60
N ALA A 22 1.59 -1.71 -13.59
CA ALA A 22 2.01 -1.25 -14.91
C ALA A 22 2.68 0.14 -14.91
N VAL A 23 2.22 1.05 -14.05
CA VAL A 23 2.83 2.38 -13.88
C VAL A 23 4.19 2.27 -13.21
N VAL A 24 4.29 1.45 -12.16
CA VAL A 24 5.55 1.18 -11.46
C VAL A 24 6.59 0.63 -12.46
N ASP A 25 6.21 -0.36 -13.27
CA ASP A 25 7.09 -0.94 -14.30
C ASP A 25 7.62 0.12 -15.29
N ARG A 26 6.75 0.97 -15.80
CA ARG A 26 7.15 2.01 -16.76
C ARG A 26 8.04 3.07 -16.12
N SER A 27 7.68 3.53 -14.93
CA SER A 27 8.42 4.56 -14.21
C SER A 27 9.82 4.10 -13.85
N TRP A 28 9.95 2.92 -13.28
CA TRP A 28 11.26 2.36 -12.94
C TRP A 28 12.10 1.95 -14.15
N SER A 29 11.46 1.50 -15.24
CA SER A 29 12.17 1.24 -16.50
C SER A 29 12.72 2.52 -17.13
N THR A 30 11.95 3.60 -17.09
CA THR A 30 12.38 4.92 -17.55
C THR A 30 13.53 5.43 -16.70
N TRP A 31 13.37 5.39 -15.35
CA TRP A 31 14.40 5.79 -14.41
C TRP A 31 15.69 4.98 -14.60
N ALA A 32 15.60 3.66 -14.70
CA ALA A 32 16.76 2.80 -14.94
C ALA A 32 17.52 3.22 -16.20
N THR A 33 16.78 3.48 -17.29
CA THR A 33 17.37 3.92 -18.55
C THR A 33 18.06 5.28 -18.42
N GLU A 34 17.45 6.26 -17.72
CA GLU A 34 18.03 7.59 -17.48
C GLU A 34 19.35 7.50 -16.69
N TYR A 35 19.49 6.53 -15.80
CA TYR A 35 20.67 6.31 -14.97
C TYR A 35 21.66 5.27 -15.54
N GLY A 36 21.42 4.77 -16.78
CA GLY A 36 22.30 3.80 -17.43
C GLY A 36 22.30 2.41 -16.80
N LEU A 37 21.21 2.04 -16.11
CA LEU A 37 21.01 0.77 -15.44
C LEU A 37 20.16 -0.19 -16.26
N SER A 38 20.18 -1.46 -15.92
CA SER A 38 19.31 -2.48 -16.52
C SER A 38 17.88 -2.37 -15.97
N PRO A 39 16.86 -2.06 -16.78
CA PRO A 39 15.47 -2.04 -16.30
C PRO A 39 15.03 -3.34 -15.65
N ALA A 40 15.43 -4.50 -16.20
CA ALA A 40 15.06 -5.80 -15.66
C ALA A 40 15.62 -6.04 -14.24
N GLU A 41 16.86 -5.59 -13.98
CA GLU A 41 17.47 -5.72 -12.66
C GLU A 41 16.82 -4.78 -11.64
N VAL A 42 16.48 -3.56 -12.06
CA VAL A 42 15.81 -2.59 -11.19
C VAL A 42 14.39 -3.07 -10.85
N LEU A 43 13.61 -3.52 -11.83
CA LEU A 43 12.25 -4.02 -11.63
C LEU A 43 12.20 -5.23 -10.69
N ALA A 44 13.20 -6.11 -10.75
CA ALA A 44 13.28 -7.27 -9.86
C ALA A 44 13.35 -6.90 -8.37
N VAL A 45 13.65 -5.62 -8.06
CA VAL A 45 13.79 -5.11 -6.69
C VAL A 45 12.75 -4.04 -6.36
N ALA A 46 12.29 -3.26 -7.33
CA ALA A 46 11.47 -2.07 -7.10
C ALA A 46 10.07 -2.40 -6.52
N HIS A 47 9.47 -3.51 -6.95
CA HIS A 47 8.15 -3.89 -6.47
C HIS A 47 8.13 -4.19 -4.97
N GLY A 48 7.25 -3.51 -4.24
CA GLY A 48 7.05 -3.70 -2.81
C GLY A 48 8.16 -3.13 -1.91
N ASN A 49 9.21 -2.52 -2.49
CA ASN A 49 10.26 -1.87 -1.74
C ASN A 49 10.11 -0.34 -1.73
N PRO A 50 10.48 0.35 -0.65
CA PRO A 50 10.54 1.81 -0.64
C PRO A 50 11.49 2.33 -1.73
N ALA A 51 11.08 3.35 -2.48
CA ALA A 51 11.87 3.92 -3.57
C ALA A 51 13.28 4.35 -3.14
N ALA A 52 13.41 4.94 -1.94
CA ALA A 52 14.70 5.34 -1.41
C ALA A 52 15.68 4.16 -1.21
N ALA A 53 15.16 2.99 -0.80
CA ALA A 53 15.97 1.77 -0.63
C ALA A 53 16.44 1.23 -1.99
N THR A 54 15.54 1.19 -2.97
CA THR A 54 15.87 0.78 -4.34
C THR A 54 16.90 1.71 -4.97
N VAL A 55 16.72 3.03 -4.86
CA VAL A 55 17.69 4.03 -5.36
C VAL A 55 19.06 3.85 -4.69
N ALA A 56 19.09 3.67 -3.36
CA ALA A 56 20.34 3.48 -2.64
C ALA A 56 21.09 2.20 -3.07
N GLN A 57 20.34 1.13 -3.37
CA GLN A 57 20.91 -0.13 -3.84
C GLN A 57 21.57 -0.01 -5.22
N PHE A 58 20.94 0.72 -6.15
CA PHE A 58 21.43 0.84 -7.53
C PHE A 58 22.39 2.01 -7.75
N LEU A 59 22.42 2.99 -6.83
CA LEU A 59 23.32 4.13 -6.85
C LEU A 59 24.15 4.22 -5.54
N PRO A 60 24.97 3.20 -5.22
CA PRO A 60 25.69 3.15 -3.95
C PRO A 60 26.79 4.22 -3.84
N ASP A 61 27.42 4.58 -4.96
CA ASP A 61 28.61 5.42 -5.01
C ASP A 61 28.34 6.92 -5.21
N VAL A 62 27.05 7.32 -5.33
CA VAL A 62 26.68 8.73 -5.47
C VAL A 62 26.44 9.38 -4.11
N SER A 63 26.50 10.70 -4.04
CA SER A 63 26.22 11.47 -2.81
C SER A 63 24.75 11.36 -2.37
N ASP A 64 24.48 11.66 -1.10
CA ASP A 64 23.09 11.67 -0.58
C ASP A 64 22.20 12.67 -1.32
N SER A 65 22.77 13.82 -1.76
CA SER A 65 22.04 14.80 -2.57
C SER A 65 21.67 14.25 -3.94
N GLU A 66 22.55 13.51 -4.60
CA GLU A 66 22.26 12.87 -5.88
C GLU A 66 21.24 11.75 -5.75
N ARG A 67 21.31 10.95 -4.66
CA ARG A 67 20.28 9.95 -4.34
C ARG A 67 18.92 10.60 -4.11
N ALA A 68 18.87 11.73 -3.41
CA ALA A 68 17.62 12.46 -3.21
C ALA A 68 17.03 12.96 -4.53
N VAL A 69 17.83 13.47 -5.46
CA VAL A 69 17.40 13.87 -6.80
C VAL A 69 16.90 12.67 -7.60
N ALA A 70 17.62 11.56 -7.55
CA ALA A 70 17.21 10.32 -8.23
C ALA A 70 15.88 9.77 -7.69
N GLY A 71 15.67 9.81 -6.37
CA GLY A 71 14.41 9.42 -5.75
C GLY A 71 13.25 10.36 -6.09
N ALA A 72 13.50 11.68 -6.13
CA ALA A 72 12.50 12.65 -6.57
C ALA A 72 12.09 12.41 -8.03
N ARG A 73 13.03 11.99 -8.89
CA ARG A 73 12.74 11.66 -10.28
C ARG A 73 11.81 10.47 -10.43
N VAL A 74 11.99 9.41 -9.63
CA VAL A 74 11.03 8.27 -9.60
C VAL A 74 9.64 8.77 -9.22
N LEU A 75 9.55 9.56 -8.15
CA LEU A 75 8.28 10.10 -7.68
C LEU A 75 7.58 10.96 -8.74
N GLU A 76 8.33 11.77 -9.49
CA GLU A 76 7.78 12.53 -10.63
C GLU A 76 7.20 11.59 -11.68
N LEU A 77 7.97 10.59 -12.14
CA LEU A 77 7.52 9.64 -13.15
C LEU A 77 6.23 8.90 -12.73
N GLU A 78 6.17 8.47 -11.47
CA GLU A 78 5.01 7.77 -10.93
C GLU A 78 3.78 8.67 -10.72
N CYS A 79 3.98 9.97 -10.48
CA CYS A 79 2.89 10.92 -10.34
C CYS A 79 2.37 11.46 -11.69
N ASP A 80 3.24 11.54 -12.69
CA ASP A 80 2.91 12.14 -13.99
C ASP A 80 2.15 11.15 -14.91
N ASP A 81 2.31 9.84 -14.69
CA ASP A 81 1.61 8.80 -15.44
C ASP A 81 0.79 7.91 -14.51
N VAL A 82 -0.51 8.12 -14.47
CA VAL A 82 -1.48 7.31 -13.73
C VAL A 82 -2.56 6.73 -14.63
N SER A 83 -2.31 6.68 -15.94
CA SER A 83 -3.30 6.30 -16.96
C SER A 83 -3.84 4.88 -16.80
N ASP A 84 -3.03 3.97 -16.24
CA ASP A 84 -3.38 2.56 -16.02
C ASP A 84 -3.60 2.24 -14.53
N VAL A 85 -3.63 3.25 -13.68
CA VAL A 85 -3.97 3.06 -12.27
C VAL A 85 -5.46 2.81 -12.15
N VAL A 86 -5.83 1.62 -11.67
CA VAL A 86 -7.23 1.19 -11.56
C VAL A 86 -7.50 0.59 -10.18
N PRO A 87 -8.76 0.55 -9.72
CA PRO A 87 -9.08 -0.17 -8.48
C PRO A 87 -8.86 -1.68 -8.67
N THR A 88 -8.36 -2.34 -7.65
CA THR A 88 -8.25 -3.81 -7.63
C THR A 88 -9.63 -4.47 -7.66
N PRO A 89 -9.74 -5.74 -8.12
CA PRO A 89 -11.03 -6.45 -8.16
C PRO A 89 -11.72 -6.48 -6.80
N GLY A 90 -12.92 -5.92 -6.72
CA GLY A 90 -13.75 -5.87 -5.52
C GLY A 90 -13.52 -4.64 -4.63
N ALA A 91 -12.55 -3.76 -4.91
CA ALA A 91 -12.22 -2.62 -4.04
C ALA A 91 -13.44 -1.71 -3.79
N HIS A 92 -14.09 -1.22 -4.85
CA HIS A 92 -15.27 -0.35 -4.71
C HIS A 92 -16.45 -1.06 -4.04
N GLU A 93 -16.69 -2.33 -4.36
CA GLU A 93 -17.78 -3.11 -3.77
C GLU A 93 -17.54 -3.33 -2.27
N LEU A 94 -16.30 -3.62 -1.87
CA LEU A 94 -15.93 -3.77 -0.47
C LEU A 94 -16.09 -2.45 0.29
N ILE A 95 -15.57 -1.33 -0.23
CA ILE A 95 -15.73 -0.01 0.38
C ILE A 95 -17.21 0.32 0.58
N ALA A 96 -18.04 0.19 -0.45
CA ALA A 96 -19.48 0.42 -0.35
C ALA A 96 -20.17 -0.52 0.67
N THR A 97 -19.68 -1.75 0.80
CA THR A 97 -20.19 -2.70 1.79
C THR A 97 -19.83 -2.28 3.21
N LEU A 98 -18.57 -1.88 3.46
CA LEU A 98 -18.14 -1.38 4.77
C LEU A 98 -18.93 -0.13 5.17
N GLU A 99 -19.11 0.82 4.25
CA GLU A 99 -19.90 2.03 4.50
C GLU A 99 -21.37 1.70 4.84
N ARG A 100 -21.98 0.78 4.11
CA ARG A 100 -23.36 0.32 4.38
C ARG A 100 -23.50 -0.37 5.74
N LEU A 101 -22.45 -1.08 6.18
CA LEU A 101 -22.41 -1.74 7.49
C LEU A 101 -22.02 -0.78 8.63
N GLY A 102 -21.61 0.44 8.31
CA GLY A 102 -21.10 1.41 9.29
C GLY A 102 -19.74 1.01 9.88
N LEU A 103 -18.98 0.18 9.16
CA LEU A 103 -17.62 -0.21 9.54
C LEU A 103 -16.62 0.84 9.02
N PRO A 104 -15.91 1.54 9.88
CA PRO A 104 -14.89 2.49 9.47
C PRO A 104 -13.75 1.77 8.73
N TRP A 105 -13.21 2.46 7.74
CA TRP A 105 -12.04 2.02 6.99
C TRP A 105 -11.06 3.15 6.76
N ALA A 106 -9.80 2.82 6.59
CA ALA A 106 -8.73 3.78 6.38
C ALA A 106 -7.58 3.15 5.59
N VAL A 107 -6.67 3.99 5.10
CA VAL A 107 -5.51 3.56 4.30
C VAL A 107 -4.21 3.91 5.01
N TYR A 108 -3.28 2.95 5.05
CA TYR A 108 -1.87 3.17 5.38
C TYR A 108 -0.98 2.64 4.26
N THR A 109 -0.15 3.51 3.68
CA THR A 109 0.72 3.18 2.55
C THR A 109 2.17 3.60 2.79
N SER A 110 3.10 2.86 2.17
CA SER A 110 4.52 3.24 2.08
C SER A 110 4.79 4.31 1.01
N ALA A 111 3.79 4.69 0.22
CA ALA A 111 3.90 5.78 -0.74
C ALA A 111 3.94 7.15 -0.03
N PRO A 112 4.67 8.15 -0.56
CA PRO A 112 4.56 9.54 -0.12
C PRO A 112 3.16 10.11 -0.38
N ASN A 113 2.77 11.11 0.39
CA ASN A 113 1.41 11.70 0.36
C ASN A 113 0.97 12.16 -1.05
N ARG A 114 1.88 12.78 -1.80
CA ARG A 114 1.60 13.21 -3.18
C ARG A 114 1.22 12.03 -4.06
N LEU A 115 2.00 10.95 -4.04
CA LEU A 115 1.77 9.75 -4.85
C LEU A 115 0.50 9.02 -4.43
N ALA A 116 0.30 8.85 -3.11
CA ALA A 116 -0.89 8.19 -2.58
C ALA A 116 -2.18 8.89 -3.05
N LYS A 117 -2.23 10.22 -2.98
CA LYS A 117 -3.39 11.00 -3.43
C LYS A 117 -3.66 10.83 -4.92
N VAL A 118 -2.63 10.94 -5.76
CA VAL A 118 -2.77 10.83 -7.23
C VAL A 118 -3.27 9.43 -7.62
N ARG A 119 -2.74 8.37 -7.02
CA ARG A 119 -3.16 6.98 -7.28
C ARG A 119 -4.58 6.69 -6.79
N LEU A 120 -4.91 7.11 -5.57
CA LEU A 120 -6.26 6.94 -5.02
C LEU A 120 -7.30 7.70 -5.84
N GLU A 121 -7.00 8.93 -6.26
CA GLU A 121 -7.88 9.74 -7.13
C GLU A 121 -8.08 9.06 -8.50
N ALA A 122 -7.01 8.55 -9.12
CA ALA A 122 -7.09 7.82 -10.39
C ALA A 122 -7.95 6.55 -10.27
N ALA A 123 -7.87 5.83 -9.14
CA ALA A 123 -8.70 4.67 -8.84
C ALA A 123 -10.12 5.02 -8.39
N GLY A 124 -10.48 6.30 -8.24
CA GLY A 124 -11.78 6.74 -7.74
C GLY A 124 -12.05 6.38 -6.28
N ILE A 125 -11.00 6.29 -5.44
CA ILE A 125 -11.08 5.92 -4.03
C ILE A 125 -10.73 7.15 -3.17
N SER A 126 -11.59 7.49 -2.21
CA SER A 126 -11.43 8.68 -1.36
C SER A 126 -11.54 8.30 0.12
N PRO A 127 -10.45 7.82 0.75
CA PRO A 127 -10.47 7.49 2.17
C PRO A 127 -10.62 8.75 3.03
N SER A 128 -11.42 8.67 4.10
CA SER A 128 -11.53 9.76 5.08
C SER A 128 -10.27 9.89 5.94
N ILE A 129 -9.50 8.80 6.09
CA ILE A 129 -8.24 8.73 6.82
C ILE A 129 -7.20 8.08 5.91
N LEU A 130 -6.14 8.82 5.64
CA LEU A 130 -4.97 8.38 4.88
C LEU A 130 -3.72 8.66 5.70
N VAL A 131 -2.97 7.63 6.01
CA VAL A 131 -1.63 7.70 6.61
C VAL A 131 -0.61 7.22 5.57
N THR A 132 0.46 7.97 5.40
CA THR A 132 1.50 7.73 4.40
C THR A 132 2.85 7.58 5.07
N ILE A 133 3.89 7.25 4.31
CA ILE A 133 5.26 7.20 4.86
C ILE A 133 5.69 8.55 5.45
N ASP A 134 5.13 9.66 4.98
CA ASP A 134 5.47 11.01 5.46
C ASP A 134 4.91 11.29 6.87
N ASP A 135 3.97 10.46 7.35
CA ASP A 135 3.27 10.63 8.62
C ASP A 135 3.85 9.79 9.76
N VAL A 136 4.84 8.94 9.49
CA VAL A 136 5.41 7.98 10.44
C VAL A 136 6.93 8.13 10.54
N ALA A 137 7.49 7.79 11.70
CA ALA A 137 8.94 7.76 11.87
C ALA A 137 9.55 6.48 11.26
N HIS A 138 8.80 5.37 11.34
CA HIS A 138 9.23 4.07 10.86
C HIS A 138 8.16 3.47 9.94
N GLY A 139 8.54 3.22 8.69
CA GLY A 139 7.68 2.54 7.71
C GLY A 139 7.60 1.03 7.94
N LYS A 140 6.71 0.35 7.20
CA LYS A 140 6.61 -1.11 7.20
C LYS A 140 8.01 -1.76 7.07
N PRO A 141 8.37 -2.79 7.86
CA PRO A 141 7.48 -3.64 8.65
C PRO A 141 7.21 -3.14 10.09
N ASP A 142 7.59 -1.91 10.45
CA ASP A 142 7.24 -1.34 11.75
C ASP A 142 5.72 -1.18 11.86
N PRO A 143 5.10 -1.49 13.02
CA PRO A 143 3.65 -1.39 13.21
C PRO A 143 3.13 0.05 13.33
N GLU A 144 4.01 1.05 13.45
CA GLU A 144 3.65 2.44 13.76
C GLU A 144 2.48 2.96 12.91
N GLY A 145 2.52 2.75 11.59
CA GLY A 145 1.49 3.28 10.71
C GLY A 145 0.13 2.64 10.93
N TYR A 146 0.05 1.31 11.13
CA TYR A 146 -1.23 0.65 11.42
C TYR A 146 -1.78 1.01 12.80
N LEU A 147 -0.91 1.16 13.80
CA LEU A 147 -1.32 1.66 15.11
C LEU A 147 -1.88 3.08 15.02
N ARG A 148 -1.22 3.96 14.27
CA ARG A 148 -1.67 5.33 14.03
C ARG A 148 -3.02 5.38 13.32
N VAL A 149 -3.23 4.55 12.30
CA VAL A 149 -4.52 4.49 11.59
C VAL A 149 -5.63 3.99 12.53
N ALA A 150 -5.37 2.96 13.34
CA ALA A 150 -6.33 2.44 14.31
C ALA A 150 -6.74 3.53 15.32
N GLU A 151 -5.77 4.31 15.83
CA GLU A 151 -6.04 5.47 16.69
C GLU A 151 -6.95 6.49 15.99
N LEU A 152 -6.66 6.84 14.74
CA LEU A 152 -7.43 7.83 13.97
C LEU A 152 -8.85 7.37 13.66
N VAL A 153 -9.08 6.08 13.42
CA VAL A 153 -10.44 5.53 13.25
C VAL A 153 -11.17 5.32 14.58
N GLY A 154 -10.45 5.41 15.73
CA GLY A 154 -11.02 5.27 17.07
C GLY A 154 -11.38 3.83 17.43
N VAL A 155 -10.64 2.84 16.90
CA VAL A 155 -10.86 1.40 17.15
C VAL A 155 -9.56 0.77 17.68
N GLU A 156 -9.67 -0.01 18.75
CA GLU A 156 -8.54 -0.77 19.27
C GLU A 156 -8.01 -1.73 18.20
N ILE A 157 -6.68 -1.76 18.04
CA ILE A 157 -6.02 -2.48 16.95
C ILE A 157 -6.37 -3.98 16.90
N GLU A 158 -6.61 -4.61 18.02
CA GLU A 158 -7.04 -6.01 18.14
C GLU A 158 -8.41 -6.29 17.53
N HIS A 159 -9.21 -5.24 17.28
CA HIS A 159 -10.49 -5.30 16.58
C HIS A 159 -10.40 -4.80 15.13
N CYS A 160 -9.19 -4.56 14.64
CA CYS A 160 -8.95 -4.17 13.26
C CYS A 160 -8.54 -5.36 12.38
N LEU A 161 -8.96 -5.29 11.12
CA LEU A 161 -8.48 -6.16 10.05
C LEU A 161 -7.51 -5.37 9.17
N VAL A 162 -6.25 -5.79 9.11
CA VAL A 162 -5.27 -5.26 8.15
C VAL A 162 -5.33 -6.09 6.87
N VAL A 163 -5.55 -5.43 5.74
CA VAL A 163 -5.58 -6.05 4.40
C VAL A 163 -4.34 -5.63 3.63
N GLU A 164 -3.59 -6.61 3.13
CA GLU A 164 -2.26 -6.44 2.55
C GLU A 164 -1.98 -7.43 1.43
N ASP A 165 -1.05 -7.07 0.55
CA ASP A 165 -0.58 -7.93 -0.53
C ASP A 165 0.92 -8.29 -0.44
N THR A 166 1.65 -7.70 0.54
CA THR A 166 3.09 -7.89 0.74
C THR A 166 3.42 -8.58 2.07
N LEU A 167 4.55 -9.31 2.10
CA LEU A 167 5.07 -9.90 3.34
C LEU A 167 5.50 -8.83 4.35
N VAL A 168 6.03 -7.71 3.87
CA VAL A 168 6.50 -6.60 4.70
C VAL A 168 5.33 -5.89 5.38
N GLY A 169 4.26 -5.63 4.64
CA GLY A 169 3.05 -5.04 5.19
C GLY A 169 2.30 -5.97 6.13
N LEU A 170 2.21 -7.28 5.82
CA LEU A 170 1.66 -8.26 6.75
C LEU A 170 2.48 -8.37 8.04
N ALA A 171 3.81 -8.23 7.96
CA ALA A 171 4.64 -8.20 9.16
C ALA A 171 4.30 -7.00 10.05
N ALA A 172 4.09 -5.81 9.46
CA ALA A 172 3.63 -4.62 10.18
C ALA A 172 2.23 -4.83 10.81
N GLY A 173 1.29 -5.40 10.03
CA GLY A 173 -0.05 -5.72 10.52
C GLY A 173 -0.03 -6.68 11.71
N ARG A 174 0.74 -7.76 11.64
CA ARG A 174 0.90 -8.70 12.77
C ARG A 174 1.58 -8.05 13.97
N ALA A 175 2.64 -7.28 13.73
CA ALA A 175 3.37 -6.61 14.80
C ALA A 175 2.50 -5.57 15.53
N SER A 176 1.50 -4.99 14.87
CA SER A 176 0.53 -4.09 15.49
C SER A 176 -0.47 -4.81 16.42
N GLY A 177 -0.67 -6.11 16.24
CA GLY A 177 -1.67 -6.89 16.98
C GLY A 177 -3.02 -7.05 16.24
N ALA A 178 -3.15 -6.53 15.01
CA ALA A 178 -4.34 -6.70 14.19
C ALA A 178 -4.47 -8.12 13.64
N THR A 179 -5.71 -8.51 13.29
CA THR A 179 -5.92 -9.66 12.39
C THR A 179 -5.48 -9.28 10.98
N THR A 180 -4.91 -10.21 10.25
CA THR A 180 -4.37 -9.95 8.91
C THR A 180 -5.13 -10.70 7.83
N ALA A 181 -5.39 -10.04 6.69
CA ALA A 181 -5.91 -10.64 5.48
C ALA A 181 -4.93 -10.39 4.32
N GLY A 182 -4.56 -11.45 3.60
CA GLY A 182 -3.52 -11.40 2.57
C GLY A 182 -4.05 -11.66 1.18
N LEU A 183 -3.73 -10.76 0.25
CA LEU A 183 -3.93 -10.87 -1.20
C LEU A 183 -2.71 -11.51 -1.88
N LYS A 184 -2.78 -11.74 -3.20
CA LYS A 184 -1.67 -12.24 -4.03
C LYS A 184 -0.97 -13.50 -3.45
N GLY A 185 -1.67 -14.29 -2.62
CA GLY A 185 -1.16 -15.55 -2.06
C GLY A 185 -0.21 -15.39 -0.87
N VAL A 186 -0.02 -14.19 -0.32
CA VAL A 186 0.81 -14.00 0.88
C VAL A 186 0.16 -14.66 2.11
N PRO A 187 0.96 -15.27 3.02
CA PRO A 187 0.44 -16.01 4.17
C PRO A 187 -0.09 -15.05 5.25
N ALA A 188 -1.40 -15.05 5.46
CA ALA A 188 -2.12 -14.25 6.46
C ALA A 188 -3.09 -15.12 7.26
N ASP A 189 -3.75 -14.56 8.29
CA ASP A 189 -4.79 -15.24 9.06
C ASP A 189 -5.99 -15.57 8.17
N ILE A 190 -6.34 -14.64 7.27
CA ILE A 190 -7.35 -14.82 6.23
C ILE A 190 -6.67 -14.72 4.87
N ARG A 191 -6.82 -15.72 4.02
CA ARG A 191 -6.28 -15.69 2.65
C ARG A 191 -7.36 -15.27 1.68
N LEU A 192 -7.07 -14.26 0.89
CA LEU A 192 -8.00 -13.66 -0.04
C LEU A 192 -7.54 -13.91 -1.48
N PRO A 193 -8.37 -14.49 -2.35
CA PRO A 193 -8.10 -14.49 -3.79
C PRO A 193 -8.21 -13.08 -4.39
N ASP A 194 -9.17 -12.30 -3.91
CA ASP A 194 -9.45 -10.89 -4.22
C ASP A 194 -10.30 -10.25 -3.12
N LEU A 195 -10.66 -8.95 -3.27
CA LEU A 195 -11.46 -8.23 -2.29
C LEU A 195 -12.96 -8.62 -2.32
N HIS A 196 -13.47 -9.23 -3.39
CA HIS A 196 -14.85 -9.75 -3.41
C HIS A 196 -15.05 -10.83 -2.34
N HIS A 197 -13.98 -11.58 -1.99
CA HIS A 197 -14.07 -12.57 -0.92
C HIS A 197 -14.36 -11.93 0.45
N LEU A 198 -13.76 -10.75 0.73
CA LEU A 198 -14.11 -10.00 1.95
C LEU A 198 -15.55 -9.48 1.92
N VAL A 199 -16.07 -9.06 0.77
CA VAL A 199 -17.48 -8.69 0.64
C VAL A 199 -18.38 -9.84 1.08
N GLN A 200 -18.08 -11.07 0.62
CA GLN A 200 -18.85 -12.26 1.01
C GLN A 200 -18.78 -12.51 2.52
N LEU A 201 -17.55 -12.48 3.10
CA LEU A 201 -17.36 -12.72 4.54
C LEU A 201 -18.08 -11.69 5.44
N PHE A 202 -18.21 -10.44 5.01
CA PHE A 202 -18.92 -9.40 5.77
C PHE A 202 -20.44 -9.43 5.56
N THR A 203 -20.95 -10.20 4.60
CA THR A 203 -22.40 -10.27 4.28
C THR A 203 -23.06 -11.61 4.66
N GLU A 204 -22.28 -12.61 5.04
CA GLU A 204 -22.74 -13.88 5.62
C GLU A 204 -23.04 -13.75 7.13
#